data_3d1ebf42435bd005b46cf12d407edbe0
#
_entry.id   3d1ebf42435bd005b46cf12d407edbe0
#
_cell.length_a   1.000
_cell.length_b   1.000
_cell.length_c   1.000
_cell.angle_alpha   90.00
_cell.angle_beta   90.00
_cell.angle_gamma   90.00
#
_symmetry.space_group_name_H-M   'P 1'
#
loop_
_entity.id
_entity.type
_entity.pdbx_description
1 polymer ?
#
loop_
_entity_poly.entity_id
_entity_poly.type
_entity_poly.pdbx_seq_one_letter_code
_entity_poly.pdbx_strand_id
1 'polypeptide(L)'
;MPGHKGQKFHGLEPWDITEIKGADYLFEAEGIIAQSEAKMAEAYGSRRTFYSAEGSSLCIKAMLGIVCRSGQGKKITVAAPRNVHKAFINACILLDVNVEWIYPKGEFTSICAGSVTPEDVEEVLSRTKADCVYVTSPDYLGDLSDIKGMSEVCRKYGVPLLCDNAHGAYLKFLPESLHPMDLGADMCCDSAHKTLPCYTGGAMLHLSNHAPAEYDDCAKEIMSMFGSTSPSYLIMESLD
;
A
#
# COMPACT_ATOMS: atom_id res chain seq x y z
N MET A 1 24.87 -12.82 6.90
CA MET A 1 25.80 -13.14 5.77
C MET A 1 25.09 -14.05 4.79
N PRO A 2 24.96 -13.68 3.51
CA PRO A 2 24.37 -14.55 2.50
C PRO A 2 25.07 -15.89 2.40
N GLY A 3 24.30 -16.96 2.15
CA GLY A 3 24.80 -18.33 2.14
C GLY A 3 25.82 -18.63 1.03
N HIS A 4 25.83 -17.85 -0.05
CA HIS A 4 26.80 -17.97 -1.15
C HIS A 4 28.23 -17.59 -0.75
N LYS A 5 28.43 -16.82 0.36
CA LYS A 5 29.75 -16.43 0.89
C LYS A 5 30.69 -15.81 -0.17
N GLY A 6 30.14 -15.08 -1.12
CA GLY A 6 30.86 -14.44 -2.23
C GLY A 6 31.24 -15.39 -3.38
N GLN A 7 30.83 -16.65 -3.35
CA GLN A 7 31.00 -17.55 -4.49
C GLN A 7 30.04 -17.15 -5.62
N LYS A 8 30.59 -17.02 -6.82
CA LYS A 8 29.82 -16.57 -8.00
C LYS A 8 29.12 -17.72 -8.67
N PHE A 9 27.79 -17.73 -8.65
CA PHE A 9 26.95 -18.70 -9.36
C PHE A 9 26.23 -18.04 -10.54
N HIS A 10 25.66 -16.83 -10.32
CA HIS A 10 24.86 -16.10 -11.29
C HIS A 10 25.42 -14.72 -11.63
N GLY A 11 26.42 -14.25 -10.89
CA GLY A 11 27.08 -12.96 -11.10
C GLY A 11 26.48 -11.79 -10.32
N LEU A 12 25.35 -12.00 -9.63
CA LEU A 12 24.69 -10.99 -8.79
C LEU A 12 25.10 -11.04 -7.32
N GLU A 13 25.82 -12.09 -6.91
CA GLU A 13 26.19 -12.33 -5.53
C GLU A 13 26.99 -11.20 -4.85
N PRO A 14 27.82 -10.40 -5.58
CA PRO A 14 28.46 -9.23 -4.97
C PRO A 14 27.50 -8.15 -4.50
N TRP A 15 26.29 -8.10 -5.07
CA TRP A 15 25.24 -7.14 -4.77
C TRP A 15 24.19 -7.68 -3.80
N ASP A 16 24.13 -9.01 -3.63
CA ASP A 16 23.26 -9.68 -2.67
C ASP A 16 23.88 -9.63 -1.28
N ILE A 17 23.65 -8.53 -0.60
CA ILE A 17 24.17 -8.23 0.73
C ILE A 17 23.08 -8.37 1.80
N THR A 18 23.44 -8.16 3.04
CA THR A 18 22.52 -8.07 4.17
C THR A 18 22.71 -6.74 4.88
N GLU A 19 22.09 -6.55 6.04
CA GLU A 19 22.20 -5.42 6.94
C GLU A 19 23.61 -5.31 7.55
N ILE A 20 24.59 -4.97 6.72
CA ILE A 20 25.98 -4.71 7.10
C ILE A 20 26.21 -3.22 7.30
N LYS A 21 27.30 -2.86 7.96
CA LYS A 21 27.69 -1.46 8.17
C LYS A 21 27.75 -0.70 6.84
N GLY A 22 26.95 0.34 6.71
CA GLY A 22 26.85 1.20 5.52
C GLY A 22 25.76 0.80 4.53
N ALA A 23 25.09 -0.36 4.71
CA ALA A 23 24.01 -0.82 3.86
C ALA A 23 22.61 -0.40 4.37
N ASP A 24 22.54 0.13 5.60
CA ASP A 24 21.28 0.46 6.29
C ASP A 24 20.42 -0.78 6.59
N TYR A 25 19.25 -0.63 7.21
CA TYR A 25 18.30 -1.71 7.47
C TYR A 25 16.87 -1.24 7.16
N LEU A 26 16.14 -2.00 6.34
CA LEU A 26 14.87 -1.56 5.75
C LEU A 26 13.86 -1.06 6.78
N PHE A 27 13.66 -1.79 7.88
CA PHE A 27 12.62 -1.46 8.87
C PHE A 27 13.08 -0.48 9.96
N GLU A 28 14.36 -0.20 10.04
CA GLU A 28 14.97 0.79 10.96
C GLU A 28 15.87 1.76 10.18
N ALA A 29 15.45 2.12 8.97
CA ALA A 29 16.24 2.90 8.03
C ALA A 29 16.55 4.31 8.57
N GLU A 30 17.84 4.62 8.70
CA GLU A 30 18.38 5.93 9.11
C GLU A 30 19.41 6.47 8.10
N GLY A 31 19.83 5.66 7.14
CA GLY A 31 20.91 5.94 6.19
C GLY A 31 20.41 6.07 4.75
N ILE A 32 21.02 5.29 3.85
CA ILE A 32 20.77 5.36 2.40
C ILE A 32 19.36 4.96 2.01
N ILE A 33 18.77 3.97 2.71
CA ILE A 33 17.40 3.54 2.44
C ILE A 33 16.43 4.66 2.83
N ALA A 34 16.60 5.29 3.99
CA ALA A 34 15.78 6.42 4.40
C ALA A 34 15.88 7.60 3.43
N GLN A 35 17.07 7.88 2.88
CA GLN A 35 17.28 8.92 1.88
C GLN A 35 16.58 8.60 0.56
N SER A 36 16.65 7.35 0.11
CA SER A 36 15.98 6.88 -1.09
C SER A 36 14.45 6.94 -0.94
N GLU A 37 13.92 6.45 0.20
CA GLU A 37 12.49 6.57 0.53
C GLU A 37 12.02 8.02 0.57
N ALA A 38 12.84 8.96 1.05
CA ALA A 38 12.51 10.38 1.07
C ALA A 38 12.43 10.98 -0.34
N LYS A 39 13.36 10.63 -1.24
CA LYS A 39 13.30 11.04 -2.66
C LYS A 39 12.08 10.47 -3.36
N MET A 40 11.75 9.21 -3.07
CA MET A 40 10.54 8.59 -3.62
C MET A 40 9.28 9.27 -3.09
N ALA A 41 9.25 9.67 -1.82
CA ALA A 41 8.15 10.45 -1.25
C ALA A 41 7.98 11.80 -1.97
N GLU A 42 9.09 12.48 -2.28
CA GLU A 42 9.06 13.72 -3.08
C GLU A 42 8.51 13.48 -4.48
N ALA A 43 8.98 12.42 -5.17
CA ALA A 43 8.53 12.08 -6.52
C ALA A 43 7.02 11.78 -6.57
N TYR A 44 6.48 11.12 -5.55
CA TYR A 44 5.04 10.79 -5.48
C TYR A 44 4.18 11.88 -4.80
N GLY A 45 4.80 12.92 -4.23
CA GLY A 45 4.08 13.97 -3.49
C GLY A 45 3.45 13.45 -2.20
N SER A 46 3.95 12.36 -1.66
CA SER A 46 3.53 11.78 -0.39
C SER A 46 4.32 12.41 0.77
N ARG A 47 3.75 12.37 1.99
CA ARG A 47 4.47 12.76 3.21
C ARG A 47 5.59 11.77 3.55
N ARG A 48 5.30 10.49 3.38
CA ARG A 48 6.27 9.41 3.56
C ARG A 48 6.05 8.32 2.50
N THR A 49 7.14 7.71 2.10
CA THR A 49 7.11 6.49 1.29
C THR A 49 8.00 5.45 1.95
N PHE A 50 7.56 4.21 2.00
CA PHE A 50 8.30 3.08 2.55
C PHE A 50 8.42 1.99 1.51
N TYR A 51 9.61 1.41 1.38
CA TYR A 51 9.87 0.33 0.45
C TYR A 51 9.44 -1.03 1.01
N SER A 52 9.05 -1.90 0.10
CA SER A 52 8.83 -3.33 0.35
C SER A 52 9.57 -4.16 -0.68
N ALA A 53 10.29 -5.16 -0.24
CA ALA A 53 10.90 -6.19 -1.09
C ALA A 53 9.99 -7.43 -1.26
N GLU A 54 8.76 -7.40 -0.74
CA GLU A 54 7.81 -8.51 -0.71
C GLU A 54 6.47 -8.18 -1.39
N GLY A 55 6.52 -7.24 -2.32
CA GLY A 55 5.37 -6.79 -3.11
C GLY A 55 4.36 -5.98 -2.31
N SER A 56 3.33 -5.50 -3.01
CA SER A 56 2.20 -4.79 -2.39
C SER A 56 1.40 -5.67 -1.43
N SER A 57 1.54 -6.99 -1.48
CA SER A 57 0.89 -7.88 -0.52
C SER A 57 1.32 -7.62 0.92
N LEU A 58 2.58 -7.22 1.15
CA LEU A 58 3.05 -6.74 2.44
C LEU A 58 2.43 -5.38 2.75
N CYS A 59 2.46 -4.44 1.79
CA CYS A 59 1.92 -3.10 1.97
C CYS A 59 0.41 -3.10 2.30
N ILE A 60 -0.39 -3.95 1.63
CA ILE A 60 -1.82 -4.11 1.92
C ILE A 60 -2.05 -4.55 3.37
N LYS A 61 -1.29 -5.57 3.83
CA LYS A 61 -1.36 -6.02 5.22
C LYS A 61 -0.95 -4.90 6.18
N ALA A 62 0.09 -4.16 5.83
CA ALA A 62 0.58 -3.05 6.63
C ALA A 62 -0.45 -1.90 6.72
N MET A 63 -1.12 -1.50 5.63
CA MET A 63 -2.17 -0.48 5.67
C MET A 63 -3.25 -0.82 6.70
N LEU A 64 -3.78 -2.04 6.66
CA LEU A 64 -4.78 -2.47 7.66
C LEU A 64 -4.18 -2.59 9.06
N GLY A 65 -2.94 -3.06 9.19
CA GLY A 65 -2.23 -3.13 10.47
C GLY A 65 -2.02 -1.76 11.11
N ILE A 66 -1.71 -0.74 10.32
CA ILE A 66 -1.56 0.66 10.77
C ILE A 66 -2.90 1.18 11.32
N VAL A 67 -4.01 0.95 10.62
CA VAL A 67 -5.35 1.32 11.10
C VAL A 67 -5.70 0.58 12.38
N CYS A 68 -5.40 -0.72 12.48
CA CYS A 68 -5.60 -1.51 13.70
C CYS A 68 -4.80 -0.94 14.89
N ARG A 69 -3.55 -0.53 14.65
CA ARG A 69 -2.66 0.05 15.66
C ARG A 69 -3.21 1.39 16.18
N SER A 70 -3.68 2.25 15.28
CA SER A 70 -4.32 3.51 15.62
C SER A 70 -5.63 3.32 16.41
N GLY A 71 -6.36 2.22 16.18
CA GLY A 71 -7.57 1.86 16.91
C GLY A 71 -7.36 1.45 18.36
N GLN A 72 -6.14 1.42 18.87
CA GLN A 72 -5.78 1.18 20.29
C GLN A 72 -6.41 -0.08 20.90
N GLY A 73 -6.43 -1.18 20.13
CA GLY A 73 -6.98 -2.48 20.58
C GLY A 73 -8.48 -2.65 20.36
N LYS A 74 -9.16 -1.66 19.80
CA LYS A 74 -10.53 -1.81 19.31
C LYS A 74 -10.54 -2.70 18.05
N LYS A 75 -11.53 -3.58 17.94
CA LYS A 75 -11.74 -4.34 16.71
C LYS A 75 -12.18 -3.40 15.59
N ILE A 76 -11.40 -3.37 14.52
CA ILE A 76 -11.59 -2.47 13.37
C ILE A 76 -12.64 -3.04 12.40
N THR A 77 -13.40 -2.15 11.80
CA THR A 77 -14.29 -2.45 10.67
C THR A 77 -13.84 -1.66 9.44
N VAL A 78 -13.55 -2.35 8.34
CA VAL A 78 -13.20 -1.74 7.06
C VAL A 78 -14.38 -1.85 6.08
N ALA A 79 -14.75 -0.75 5.42
CA ALA A 79 -15.68 -0.77 4.31
C ALA A 79 -14.90 -1.02 3.00
N ALA A 80 -15.26 -2.04 2.23
CA ALA A 80 -14.54 -2.41 1.01
C ALA A 80 -15.45 -3.01 -0.07
N PRO A 81 -15.19 -2.77 -1.37
CA PRO A 81 -15.86 -3.46 -2.45
C PRO A 81 -15.37 -4.92 -2.54
N ARG A 82 -16.10 -5.74 -3.32
CA ARG A 82 -15.80 -7.17 -3.44
C ARG A 82 -14.60 -7.50 -4.34
N ASN A 83 -14.18 -6.59 -5.20
CA ASN A 83 -13.06 -6.76 -6.14
C ASN A 83 -11.68 -6.54 -5.50
N VAL A 84 -11.55 -6.89 -4.23
CA VAL A 84 -10.29 -6.78 -3.48
C VAL A 84 -9.31 -7.90 -3.81
N HIS A 85 -8.02 -7.60 -3.72
CA HIS A 85 -6.98 -8.61 -3.86
C HIS A 85 -6.99 -9.60 -2.67
N LYS A 86 -6.55 -10.84 -2.92
CA LYS A 86 -6.43 -11.90 -1.89
C LYS A 86 -5.64 -11.45 -0.65
N ALA A 87 -4.63 -10.58 -0.82
CA ALA A 87 -3.84 -10.07 0.31
C ALA A 87 -4.70 -9.28 1.31
N PHE A 88 -5.73 -8.56 0.84
CA PHE A 88 -6.69 -7.88 1.71
C PHE A 88 -7.46 -8.89 2.59
N ILE A 89 -8.01 -9.94 1.98
CA ILE A 89 -8.72 -11.00 2.72
C ILE A 89 -7.80 -11.64 3.77
N ASN A 90 -6.56 -11.96 3.37
CA ASN A 90 -5.57 -12.53 4.29
C ASN A 90 -5.25 -11.56 5.45
N ALA A 91 -5.15 -10.26 5.17
CA ALA A 91 -4.93 -9.25 6.20
C ALA A 91 -6.10 -9.19 7.19
N CYS A 92 -7.35 -9.18 6.69
CA CYS A 92 -8.55 -9.20 7.54
C CYS A 92 -8.59 -10.42 8.47
N ILE A 93 -8.21 -11.60 7.96
CA ILE A 93 -8.14 -12.83 8.77
C ILE A 93 -7.04 -12.74 9.82
N LEU A 94 -5.83 -12.30 9.45
CA LEU A 94 -4.68 -12.23 10.34
C LEU A 94 -4.86 -11.20 11.47
N LEU A 95 -5.54 -10.09 11.16
CA LEU A 95 -5.74 -8.96 12.07
C LEU A 95 -7.11 -8.96 12.77
N ASP A 96 -7.93 -9.97 12.52
CA ASP A 96 -9.32 -10.07 13.03
C ASP A 96 -10.17 -8.81 12.70
N VAL A 97 -10.05 -8.29 11.48
CA VAL A 97 -10.76 -7.10 11.00
C VAL A 97 -12.13 -7.50 10.46
N ASN A 98 -13.19 -6.78 10.86
CA ASN A 98 -14.50 -6.90 10.25
C ASN A 98 -14.54 -6.22 8.89
N VAL A 99 -15.27 -6.80 7.93
CA VAL A 99 -15.46 -6.20 6.62
C VAL A 99 -16.95 -5.88 6.43
N GLU A 100 -17.23 -4.62 6.14
CA GLU A 100 -18.52 -4.18 5.65
C GLU A 100 -18.41 -4.05 4.11
N TRP A 101 -19.11 -4.95 3.41
CA TRP A 101 -19.00 -5.01 1.96
C TRP A 101 -19.81 -3.91 1.28
N ILE A 102 -19.15 -3.16 0.40
CA ILE A 102 -19.79 -2.20 -0.51
C ILE A 102 -20.19 -2.98 -1.77
N TYR A 103 -21.47 -3.05 -2.01
CA TYR A 103 -22.00 -3.71 -3.20
C TYR A 103 -22.28 -2.66 -4.27
N PRO A 104 -21.70 -2.81 -5.48
CA PRO A 104 -22.00 -1.93 -6.59
C PRO A 104 -23.47 -2.06 -7.00
N LYS A 105 -24.06 -0.98 -7.49
CA LYS A 105 -25.45 -0.95 -8.00
C LYS A 105 -25.45 -1.24 -9.50
N GLY A 106 -26.34 -2.12 -9.95
CA GLY A 106 -26.52 -2.45 -11.36
C GLY A 106 -26.46 -3.94 -11.69
N GLU A 107 -26.58 -4.26 -12.96
CA GLU A 107 -26.40 -5.63 -13.47
C GLU A 107 -24.93 -5.93 -13.68
N PHE A 108 -24.45 -7.02 -13.06
CA PHE A 108 -23.05 -7.43 -13.16
C PHE A 108 -22.93 -8.55 -14.19
N THR A 109 -22.13 -8.34 -15.22
CA THR A 109 -21.83 -9.31 -16.26
C THR A 109 -20.59 -10.17 -15.95
N SER A 110 -19.80 -9.79 -14.95
CA SER A 110 -18.58 -10.48 -14.58
C SER A 110 -18.31 -10.37 -13.08
N ILE A 111 -17.66 -11.38 -12.50
CA ILE A 111 -17.20 -11.37 -11.11
C ILE A 111 -16.14 -10.29 -10.85
N CYS A 112 -15.46 -9.83 -11.91
CA CYS A 112 -14.47 -8.77 -11.86
C CYS A 112 -15.08 -7.38 -12.10
N ALA A 113 -16.31 -7.30 -12.63
CA ALA A 113 -17.02 -6.05 -12.81
C ALA A 113 -17.67 -5.67 -11.47
N GLY A 114 -17.30 -4.54 -10.92
CA GLY A 114 -17.82 -4.17 -9.60
C GLY A 114 -17.23 -2.85 -9.11
N SER A 115 -17.01 -1.91 -10.03
CA SER A 115 -16.65 -0.54 -9.66
C SER A 115 -17.72 0.04 -8.75
N VAL A 116 -17.31 0.50 -7.58
CA VAL A 116 -18.17 1.23 -6.65
C VAL A 116 -17.99 2.73 -6.87
N THR A 117 -19.05 3.49 -6.63
CA THR A 117 -19.06 4.94 -6.77
C THR A 117 -18.87 5.63 -5.40
N PRO A 118 -18.57 6.95 -5.36
CA PRO A 118 -18.59 7.71 -4.13
C PRO A 118 -19.92 7.61 -3.37
N GLU A 119 -21.07 7.55 -4.08
CA GLU A 119 -22.39 7.42 -3.49
C GLU A 119 -22.60 6.05 -2.83
N ASP A 120 -22.02 4.97 -3.38
CA ASP A 120 -22.06 3.64 -2.77
C ASP A 120 -21.24 3.61 -1.47
N VAL A 121 -20.08 4.28 -1.46
CA VAL A 121 -19.26 4.48 -0.26
C VAL A 121 -20.03 5.29 0.79
N GLU A 122 -20.66 6.40 0.39
CA GLU A 122 -21.44 7.26 1.28
C GLU A 122 -22.61 6.51 1.91
N GLU A 123 -23.33 5.71 1.12
CA GLU A 123 -24.44 4.90 1.63
C GLU A 123 -23.96 3.96 2.74
N VAL A 124 -22.83 3.26 2.55
CA VAL A 124 -22.29 2.35 3.56
C VAL A 124 -21.86 3.12 4.80
N LEU A 125 -21.11 4.21 4.65
CA LEU A 125 -20.63 5.02 5.77
C LEU A 125 -21.76 5.67 6.56
N SER A 126 -22.90 5.97 5.93
CA SER A 126 -24.07 6.55 6.60
C SER A 126 -24.75 5.59 7.58
N ARG A 127 -24.64 4.28 7.35
CA ARG A 127 -25.31 3.22 8.14
C ARG A 127 -24.35 2.40 9.01
N THR A 128 -23.03 2.55 8.82
CA THR A 128 -22.01 1.79 9.53
C THR A 128 -20.99 2.71 10.20
N LYS A 129 -20.31 2.19 11.22
CA LYS A 129 -19.18 2.87 11.85
C LYS A 129 -17.87 2.22 11.35
N ALA A 130 -17.61 2.34 10.04
CA ALA A 130 -16.34 1.88 9.50
C ALA A 130 -15.18 2.76 10.01
N ASP A 131 -14.04 2.14 10.30
CA ASP A 131 -12.83 2.83 10.76
C ASP A 131 -11.94 3.26 9.58
N CYS A 132 -12.14 2.67 8.40
CA CYS A 132 -11.52 3.07 7.14
C CYS A 132 -12.32 2.56 5.93
N VAL A 133 -12.04 3.13 4.75
CA VAL A 133 -12.48 2.61 3.46
C VAL A 133 -11.26 2.07 2.72
N TYR A 134 -11.40 0.90 2.11
CA TYR A 134 -10.38 0.30 1.25
C TYR A 134 -10.93 0.07 -0.15
N VAL A 135 -10.16 0.47 -1.18
CA VAL A 135 -10.51 0.27 -2.58
C VAL A 135 -9.33 -0.22 -3.39
N THR A 136 -9.60 -0.92 -4.50
CA THR A 136 -8.59 -1.32 -5.48
C THR A 136 -8.78 -0.51 -6.75
N SER A 137 -7.77 0.27 -7.14
CA SER A 137 -7.79 1.11 -8.35
C SER A 137 -6.36 1.35 -8.86
N PRO A 138 -6.01 0.98 -10.10
CA PRO A 138 -6.84 0.26 -11.08
C PRO A 138 -7.22 -1.14 -10.62
N ASP A 139 -8.38 -1.62 -11.07
CA ASP A 139 -8.78 -2.99 -10.85
C ASP A 139 -8.07 -3.97 -11.83
N TYR A 140 -8.47 -5.25 -11.81
CA TYR A 140 -7.89 -6.29 -12.68
C TYR A 140 -8.17 -6.09 -14.18
N LEU A 141 -9.19 -5.31 -14.54
CA LEU A 141 -9.56 -5.01 -15.92
C LEU A 141 -8.95 -3.68 -16.38
N GLY A 142 -8.33 -2.92 -15.47
CA GLY A 142 -7.73 -1.62 -15.72
C GLY A 142 -8.69 -0.46 -15.49
N ASP A 143 -9.88 -0.72 -14.92
CA ASP A 143 -10.83 0.32 -14.60
C ASP A 143 -10.36 1.15 -13.39
N LEU A 144 -10.48 2.48 -13.51
CA LEU A 144 -10.15 3.43 -12.46
C LEU A 144 -11.41 3.80 -11.66
N SER A 145 -11.32 3.75 -10.34
CA SER A 145 -12.33 4.27 -9.43
C SER A 145 -12.20 5.80 -9.29
N ASP A 146 -13.31 6.47 -8.98
CA ASP A 146 -13.29 7.90 -8.63
C ASP A 146 -12.70 8.12 -7.23
N ILE A 147 -11.37 8.00 -7.12
CA ILE A 147 -10.64 8.16 -5.85
C ILE A 147 -10.87 9.56 -5.26
N LYS A 148 -10.96 10.58 -6.10
CA LYS A 148 -11.18 11.96 -5.63
C LYS A 148 -12.54 12.10 -4.95
N GLY A 149 -13.62 11.69 -5.62
CA GLY A 149 -14.96 11.70 -5.03
C GLY A 149 -15.05 10.85 -3.76
N MET A 150 -14.45 9.64 -3.77
CA MET A 150 -14.39 8.78 -2.57
C MET A 150 -13.63 9.44 -1.42
N SER A 151 -12.53 10.13 -1.70
CA SER A 151 -11.75 10.83 -0.67
C SER A 151 -12.54 11.98 -0.04
N GLU A 152 -13.34 12.70 -0.82
CA GLU A 152 -14.24 13.75 -0.33
C GLU A 152 -15.32 13.18 0.60
N VAL A 153 -15.91 12.05 0.23
CA VAL A 153 -16.86 11.32 1.09
C VAL A 153 -16.17 10.85 2.37
N CYS A 154 -15.02 10.19 2.28
CA CYS A 154 -14.29 9.71 3.46
C CYS A 154 -13.95 10.84 4.44
N ARG A 155 -13.51 12.01 3.94
CA ARG A 155 -13.27 13.19 4.78
C ARG A 155 -14.53 13.69 5.47
N LYS A 156 -15.67 13.69 4.79
CA LYS A 156 -16.97 14.07 5.38
C LYS A 156 -17.32 13.20 6.58
N TYR A 157 -16.97 11.92 6.54
CA TYR A 157 -17.23 10.96 7.63
C TYR A 157 -16.06 10.81 8.61
N GLY A 158 -14.93 11.48 8.36
CA GLY A 158 -13.75 11.45 9.23
C GLY A 158 -13.04 10.09 9.25
N VAL A 159 -13.08 9.34 8.15
CA VAL A 159 -12.44 8.03 8.00
C VAL A 159 -11.37 8.07 6.91
N PRO A 160 -10.22 7.38 7.06
CA PRO A 160 -9.19 7.35 6.03
C PRO A 160 -9.58 6.48 4.83
N LEU A 161 -9.14 6.89 3.64
CA LEU A 161 -9.22 6.14 2.39
C LEU A 161 -7.90 5.43 2.11
N LEU A 162 -7.94 4.10 2.00
CA LEU A 162 -6.82 3.22 1.65
C LEU A 162 -6.97 2.76 0.21
N CYS A 163 -5.96 2.93 -0.62
CA CYS A 163 -6.00 2.53 -2.02
C CYS A 163 -4.96 1.45 -2.34
N ASP A 164 -5.42 0.30 -2.82
CA ASP A 164 -4.56 -0.69 -3.49
C ASP A 164 -4.39 -0.28 -4.96
N ASN A 165 -3.30 0.42 -5.23
CA ASN A 165 -2.91 0.88 -6.56
C ASN A 165 -1.85 -0.04 -7.19
N ALA A 166 -1.87 -1.33 -6.87
CA ALA A 166 -0.83 -2.27 -7.30
C ALA A 166 -0.58 -2.30 -8.81
N HIS A 167 -1.54 -1.89 -9.64
CA HIS A 167 -1.39 -1.80 -11.09
C HIS A 167 -1.13 -0.38 -11.61
N GLY A 168 -1.08 0.62 -10.75
CA GLY A 168 -1.12 2.03 -11.12
C GLY A 168 0.08 2.88 -10.71
N ALA A 169 1.23 2.32 -10.35
CA ALA A 169 2.39 3.11 -9.94
C ALA A 169 2.80 4.16 -11.00
N TYR A 170 2.61 3.85 -12.30
CA TYR A 170 2.89 4.76 -13.41
C TYR A 170 1.92 5.93 -13.52
N LEU A 171 0.73 5.87 -12.91
CA LEU A 171 -0.31 6.90 -13.00
C LEU A 171 0.17 8.26 -12.46
N LYS A 172 1.18 8.25 -11.57
CA LYS A 172 1.84 9.45 -11.07
C LYS A 172 2.50 10.28 -12.16
N PHE A 173 3.05 9.59 -13.17
CA PHE A 173 3.89 10.21 -14.21
C PHE A 173 3.14 10.50 -15.51
N LEU A 174 1.82 10.44 -15.49
CA LEU A 174 0.99 10.88 -16.60
C LEU A 174 1.00 12.43 -16.68
N PRO A 175 0.71 13.02 -17.87
CA PRO A 175 0.60 14.48 -18.02
C PRO A 175 -0.37 15.14 -17.02
N GLU A 176 -1.45 14.45 -16.69
CA GLU A 176 -2.34 14.72 -15.56
C GLU A 176 -2.30 13.50 -14.65
N SER A 177 -1.83 13.67 -13.44
CA SER A 177 -1.68 12.56 -12.51
C SER A 177 -3.04 12.00 -12.11
N LEU A 178 -3.17 10.68 -12.23
CA LEU A 178 -4.32 9.90 -11.75
C LEU A 178 -3.93 9.03 -10.55
N HIS A 179 -2.79 9.32 -9.94
CA HIS A 179 -2.31 8.55 -8.80
C HIS A 179 -3.09 8.87 -7.53
N PRO A 180 -3.45 7.87 -6.70
CA PRO A 180 -4.27 8.07 -5.49
C PRO A 180 -3.73 9.11 -4.51
N MET A 181 -2.40 9.29 -4.42
CA MET A 181 -1.81 10.34 -3.59
C MET A 181 -2.20 11.76 -4.02
N ASP A 182 -2.33 12.01 -5.33
CA ASP A 182 -2.75 13.29 -5.87
C ASP A 182 -4.29 13.46 -5.85
N LEU A 183 -5.02 12.34 -5.80
CA LEU A 183 -6.48 12.31 -5.76
C LEU A 183 -7.06 12.27 -4.34
N GLY A 184 -6.20 12.26 -3.32
CA GLY A 184 -6.57 12.47 -1.94
C GLY A 184 -6.75 11.22 -1.07
N ALA A 185 -6.27 10.04 -1.51
CA ALA A 185 -6.18 8.89 -0.63
C ALA A 185 -5.23 9.17 0.56
N ASP A 186 -5.53 8.59 1.72
CA ASP A 186 -4.68 8.75 2.92
C ASP A 186 -3.50 7.80 2.90
N MET A 187 -3.72 6.56 2.47
CA MET A 187 -2.67 5.58 2.21
C MET A 187 -2.83 4.95 0.84
N CYS A 188 -1.71 4.62 0.20
CA CYS A 188 -1.70 3.94 -1.08
C CYS A 188 -0.57 2.92 -1.14
N CYS A 189 -0.77 1.78 -1.79
CA CYS A 189 0.32 0.88 -2.08
C CYS A 189 0.46 0.62 -3.58
N ASP A 190 1.72 0.61 -4.03
CA ASP A 190 2.11 0.36 -5.41
C ASP A 190 2.94 -0.92 -5.53
N SER A 191 2.62 -1.78 -6.50
CA SER A 191 3.55 -2.81 -6.97
C SER A 191 4.44 -2.22 -8.07
N ALA A 192 5.53 -1.56 -7.69
CA ALA A 192 6.45 -0.94 -8.63
C ALA A 192 6.90 -1.93 -9.73
N HIS A 193 7.18 -3.18 -9.34
CA HIS A 193 7.62 -4.23 -10.25
C HIS A 193 6.62 -4.62 -11.36
N LYS A 194 5.36 -4.18 -11.28
CA LYS A 194 4.37 -4.45 -12.35
C LYS A 194 4.43 -3.43 -13.48
N THR A 195 4.80 -2.19 -13.18
CA THR A 195 4.65 -1.07 -14.12
C THR A 195 5.87 -0.14 -14.19
N LEU A 196 6.82 -0.26 -13.27
CA LEU A 196 8.09 0.47 -13.27
C LEU A 196 9.27 -0.50 -13.44
N PRO A 197 10.44 -0.03 -13.88
CA PRO A 197 11.60 -0.87 -14.15
C PRO A 197 12.33 -1.28 -12.87
N CYS A 198 11.70 -2.11 -12.03
CA CYS A 198 12.34 -2.68 -10.85
C CYS A 198 12.12 -4.20 -10.77
N TYR A 199 12.92 -4.86 -9.91
CA TYR A 199 12.83 -6.31 -9.75
C TYR A 199 11.53 -6.75 -9.11
N THR A 200 11.08 -7.97 -9.48
CA THR A 200 9.87 -8.59 -8.90
C THR A 200 9.96 -8.62 -7.38
N GLY A 201 8.90 -8.15 -6.74
CA GLY A 201 8.85 -7.97 -5.28
C GLY A 201 8.99 -6.51 -4.85
N GLY A 202 9.53 -5.63 -5.72
CA GLY A 202 9.62 -4.20 -5.44
C GLY A 202 8.24 -3.55 -5.36
N ALA A 203 7.95 -2.92 -4.23
CA ALA A 203 6.69 -2.23 -3.97
C ALA A 203 6.90 -1.05 -3.00
N MET A 204 5.89 -0.21 -2.91
CA MET A 204 5.91 0.99 -2.08
C MET A 204 4.62 1.12 -1.29
N LEU A 205 4.72 1.64 -0.07
CA LEU A 205 3.61 2.13 0.74
C LEU A 205 3.77 3.63 0.90
N HIS A 206 2.75 4.39 0.51
CA HIS A 206 2.71 5.84 0.60
C HIS A 206 1.74 6.30 1.67
N LEU A 207 2.14 7.29 2.47
CA LEU A 207 1.30 8.05 3.38
C LEU A 207 1.15 9.48 2.85
N SER A 208 -0.08 9.94 2.71
CA SER A 208 -0.36 11.29 2.23
C SER A 208 -0.16 12.35 3.33
N ASN A 209 -0.15 13.63 2.92
CA ASN A 209 -0.14 14.74 3.88
C ASN A 209 -1.44 14.84 4.72
N HIS A 210 -2.50 14.14 4.30
CA HIS A 210 -3.80 14.13 4.98
C HIS A 210 -3.94 12.94 5.96
N ALA A 211 -3.11 11.91 5.79
CA ALA A 211 -3.13 10.75 6.69
C ALA A 211 -2.85 11.15 8.15
N PRO A 212 -3.48 10.49 9.14
CA PRO A 212 -3.19 10.71 10.55
C PRO A 212 -1.68 10.66 10.82
N ALA A 213 -1.16 11.59 11.63
CA ALA A 213 0.28 11.74 11.85
C ALA A 213 0.89 10.50 12.56
N GLU A 214 0.11 9.85 13.43
CA GLU A 214 0.51 8.64 14.16
C GLU A 214 0.79 7.44 13.25
N TYR A 215 0.37 7.48 11.96
CA TYR A 215 0.67 6.44 11.00
C TYR A 215 2.17 6.38 10.66
N ASP A 216 2.84 7.53 10.67
CA ASP A 216 4.29 7.61 10.39
C ASP A 216 5.10 6.84 11.43
N ASP A 217 4.69 6.95 12.70
CA ASP A 217 5.42 6.39 13.84
C ASP A 217 5.37 4.85 13.89
N CYS A 218 4.31 4.26 13.36
CA CYS A 218 4.11 2.81 13.42
C CYS A 218 4.29 2.08 12.08
N ALA A 219 4.41 2.78 10.96
CA ALA A 219 4.41 2.15 9.64
C ALA A 219 5.53 1.11 9.47
N LYS A 220 6.78 1.46 9.79
CA LYS A 220 7.94 0.55 9.71
C LYS A 220 7.81 -0.63 10.67
N GLU A 221 7.35 -0.39 11.92
CA GLU A 221 7.09 -1.45 12.91
C GLU A 221 6.05 -2.44 12.37
N ILE A 222 4.93 -1.94 11.86
CA ILE A 222 3.86 -2.78 11.29
C ILE A 222 4.34 -3.52 10.05
N MET A 223 5.07 -2.87 9.14
CA MET A 223 5.64 -3.53 7.97
C MET A 223 6.57 -4.67 8.36
N SER A 224 7.40 -4.49 9.39
CA SER A 224 8.33 -5.52 9.87
C SER A 224 7.62 -6.77 10.42
N MET A 225 6.40 -6.61 10.97
CA MET A 225 5.61 -7.75 11.47
C MET A 225 5.14 -8.70 10.34
N PHE A 226 5.05 -8.21 9.11
CA PHE A 226 4.62 -8.97 7.95
C PHE A 226 5.75 -9.29 6.98
N GLY A 227 6.90 -8.66 7.15
CA GLY A 227 8.05 -8.78 6.29
C GLY A 227 9.10 -9.75 6.81
N SER A 228 10.03 -10.11 5.94
CA SER A 228 11.21 -10.88 6.30
C SER A 228 12.22 -9.99 7.03
N THR A 229 12.90 -10.52 8.03
CA THR A 229 14.05 -9.87 8.67
C THR A 229 15.28 -9.79 7.75
N SER A 230 15.23 -10.44 6.57
CA SER A 230 16.30 -10.44 5.58
C SER A 230 15.76 -9.99 4.23
N PRO A 231 15.39 -8.69 4.06
CA PRO A 231 14.88 -8.17 2.81
C PRO A 231 15.97 -8.19 1.72
N SER A 232 15.58 -8.41 0.46
CA SER A 232 16.51 -8.43 -0.66
C SER A 232 17.03 -7.04 -0.98
N TYR A 233 18.33 -6.82 -0.82
CA TYR A 233 18.98 -5.55 -1.19
C TYR A 233 18.98 -5.30 -2.69
N LEU A 234 19.01 -6.37 -3.53
CA LEU A 234 18.87 -6.24 -4.99
C LEU A 234 17.50 -5.64 -5.38
N ILE A 235 16.43 -6.04 -4.68
CA ILE A 235 15.10 -5.47 -4.93
C ILE A 235 15.07 -4.02 -4.48
N MET A 236 15.63 -3.69 -3.31
CA MET A 236 15.66 -2.31 -2.80
C MET A 236 16.49 -1.39 -3.69
N GLU A 237 17.66 -1.84 -4.16
CA GLU A 237 18.49 -1.11 -5.13
C GLU A 237 17.72 -0.80 -6.42
N SER A 238 16.90 -1.75 -6.89
CA SER A 238 16.10 -1.54 -8.09
C SER A 238 14.94 -0.57 -7.91
N LEU A 239 14.60 -0.20 -6.68
CA LEU A 239 13.59 0.83 -6.37
C LEU A 239 14.19 2.23 -6.27
N ASP A 240 15.52 2.36 -6.03
CA ASP A 240 16.24 3.63 -5.94
C ASP A 240 16.43 4.24 -7.35
#